data_1c051698582b20143ac19a2899b801cc
#
_entry.id   1c051698582b20143ac19a2899b801cc
#
_cell.length_a   1.000
_cell.length_b   1.000
_cell.length_c   1.000
_cell.angle_alpha   90.00
_cell.angle_beta   90.00
_cell.angle_gamma   90.00
#
_symmetry.space_group_name_H-M   'P 1'
#
loop_
_entity.id
_entity.type
_entity.pdbx_description
1 polymer ?
#
loop_
_entity_poly.entity_id
_entity_poly.type
_entity_poly.pdbx_seq_one_letter_code
_entity_poly.pdbx_strand_id
1 'polypeptide(L)'
;MENTLTCSKTFRYFTFGNPDDAKYILYVLHGYGQLAEYFIRKFHDLGNNYFIVAPEGMHRFYLKGSNGRVGASWMTKEARELDISDTQNWLNHLKKEIDSNYSFQKEIVLGFSQGGATAARWTTINSIPNQIYWANVFPTDIDPKSIISKENNVNKHFAIGTQDEYFNSEEQLSTLSFYANLGFKTHIFNDSHTIDNITLKEILTDITKK
;
A
#
# COMPACT_ATOMS: atom_id res chain seq x y z
N MET A 1 16.08 1.30 31.33
CA MET A 1 14.73 0.70 31.26
C MET A 1 13.93 1.52 30.26
N GLU A 2 13.43 0.89 29.22
CA GLU A 2 12.56 1.55 28.24
C GLU A 2 11.15 1.70 28.83
N ASN A 3 10.51 2.86 28.59
CA ASN A 3 9.16 3.13 29.01
C ASN A 3 8.38 3.73 27.82
N THR A 4 7.10 3.42 27.70
CA THR A 4 6.24 3.92 26.65
C THR A 4 5.07 4.69 27.23
N LEU A 5 4.61 5.71 26.50
CA LEU A 5 3.41 6.49 26.81
C LEU A 5 2.60 6.72 25.55
N THR A 6 1.33 6.36 25.58
CA THR A 6 0.41 6.62 24.45
C THR A 6 -0.15 8.03 24.55
N CYS A 7 -0.08 8.76 23.45
CA CYS A 7 -0.68 10.10 23.32
C CYS A 7 -1.29 10.28 21.92
N SER A 8 -2.10 11.32 21.73
CA SER A 8 -2.67 11.62 20.41
C SER A 8 -1.63 12.24 19.47
N LYS A 9 -1.72 11.92 18.19
CA LYS A 9 -0.91 12.49 17.12
C LYS A 9 -1.82 12.83 15.93
N THR A 10 -1.55 13.98 15.28
CA THR A 10 -2.22 14.34 14.03
C THR A 10 -1.48 13.72 12.85
N PHE A 11 -2.21 12.96 12.03
CA PHE A 11 -1.73 12.38 10.78
C PHE A 11 -2.28 13.16 9.60
N ARG A 12 -1.61 13.11 8.47
CA ARG A 12 -2.09 13.70 7.23
C ARG A 12 -2.27 12.63 6.14
N TYR A 13 -3.22 12.88 5.29
CA TYR A 13 -3.45 12.11 4.08
C TYR A 13 -3.86 13.05 2.96
N PHE A 14 -3.77 12.59 1.74
CA PHE A 14 -4.13 13.33 0.54
C PHE A 14 -5.21 12.58 -0.21
N THR A 15 -6.09 13.30 -0.88
CA THR A 15 -7.15 12.72 -1.67
C THR A 15 -7.16 13.29 -3.08
N PHE A 16 -7.65 12.50 -4.04
CA PHE A 16 -7.89 12.90 -5.39
C PHE A 16 -9.15 12.24 -5.94
N GLY A 17 -9.97 12.98 -6.69
CA GLY A 17 -11.29 12.57 -7.14
C GLY A 17 -12.39 13.06 -6.21
N ASN A 18 -13.64 12.96 -6.68
CA ASN A 18 -14.83 13.30 -5.90
C ASN A 18 -15.43 12.02 -5.30
N PRO A 19 -15.52 11.87 -3.96
CA PRO A 19 -16.05 10.66 -3.35
C PRO A 19 -17.53 10.42 -3.66
N ASP A 20 -18.31 11.47 -3.92
CA ASP A 20 -19.74 11.35 -4.23
C ASP A 20 -20.02 10.79 -5.63
N ASP A 21 -19.08 10.97 -6.57
CA ASP A 21 -19.18 10.50 -7.95
C ASP A 21 -18.42 9.20 -8.20
N ALA A 22 -17.46 8.88 -7.33
CA ALA A 22 -16.58 7.73 -7.51
C ALA A 22 -17.27 6.41 -7.20
N LYS A 23 -17.05 5.40 -8.05
CA LYS A 23 -17.53 4.03 -7.82
C LYS A 23 -16.62 3.21 -6.93
N TYR A 24 -15.34 3.53 -6.95
CA TYR A 24 -14.29 2.74 -6.30
C TYR A 24 -13.43 3.62 -5.41
N ILE A 25 -13.04 3.10 -4.24
CA ILE A 25 -11.99 3.72 -3.44
C ILE A 25 -10.68 2.98 -3.63
N LEU A 26 -9.59 3.73 -3.78
CA LEU A 26 -8.23 3.22 -3.89
C LEU A 26 -7.34 3.85 -2.83
N TYR A 27 -7.01 3.07 -1.80
CA TYR A 27 -5.98 3.44 -0.83
C TYR A 27 -4.60 3.16 -1.42
N VAL A 28 -3.72 4.18 -1.45
CA VAL A 28 -2.37 4.07 -2.01
C VAL A 28 -1.31 4.37 -0.96
N LEU A 29 -0.54 3.35 -0.56
CA LEU A 29 0.48 3.43 0.47
C LEU A 29 1.87 3.56 -0.19
N HIS A 30 2.53 4.67 0.05
CA HIS A 30 3.81 5.02 -0.58
C HIS A 30 5.00 4.20 -0.07
N GLY A 31 6.09 4.18 -0.86
CA GLY A 31 7.36 3.57 -0.47
C GLY A 31 8.18 4.42 0.53
N TYR A 32 9.23 3.81 1.10
CA TYR A 32 10.17 4.51 1.99
C TYR A 32 10.75 5.76 1.31
N GLY A 33 10.82 6.85 2.07
CA GLY A 33 11.38 8.11 1.61
C GLY A 33 10.51 8.91 0.63
N GLN A 34 9.30 8.42 0.32
CA GLN A 34 8.33 9.16 -0.48
C GLN A 34 7.37 9.95 0.43
N LEU A 35 6.76 11.00 -0.10
CA LEU A 35 5.64 11.71 0.54
C LEU A 35 4.35 11.38 -0.19
N ALA A 36 3.27 11.20 0.54
CA ALA A 36 1.95 10.87 -0.01
C ALA A 36 1.46 11.92 -1.02
N GLU A 37 1.77 13.21 -0.79
CA GLU A 37 1.46 14.33 -1.70
C GLU A 37 2.00 14.15 -3.12
N TYR A 38 3.19 13.57 -3.25
CA TYR A 38 3.79 13.33 -4.57
C TYR A 38 3.43 11.95 -5.11
N PHE A 39 3.29 10.97 -4.22
CA PHE A 39 2.96 9.60 -4.62
C PHE A 39 1.56 9.51 -5.24
N ILE A 40 0.58 10.21 -4.69
CA ILE A 40 -0.80 10.22 -5.19
C ILE A 40 -0.90 10.68 -6.66
N ARG A 41 0.03 11.52 -7.13
CA ARG A 41 0.04 12.04 -8.51
C ARG A 41 0.19 10.95 -9.57
N LYS A 42 0.77 9.80 -9.21
CA LYS A 42 0.89 8.64 -10.09
C LYS A 42 -0.47 8.03 -10.49
N PHE A 43 -1.52 8.38 -9.78
CA PHE A 43 -2.86 7.83 -9.94
C PHE A 43 -3.87 8.82 -10.53
N HIS A 44 -3.47 10.04 -10.86
CA HIS A 44 -4.37 11.08 -11.37
C HIS A 44 -5.03 10.71 -12.71
N ASP A 45 -4.39 9.85 -13.51
CA ASP A 45 -4.89 9.43 -14.83
C ASP A 45 -5.89 8.27 -14.79
N LEU A 46 -6.34 7.85 -13.59
CA LEU A 46 -7.30 6.75 -13.44
C LEU A 46 -8.75 7.15 -13.73
N GLY A 47 -9.02 8.48 -13.87
CA GLY A 47 -10.33 9.02 -14.18
C GLY A 47 -11.29 9.10 -12.98
N ASN A 48 -12.49 9.60 -13.22
CA ASN A 48 -13.46 10.01 -12.20
C ASN A 48 -14.12 8.83 -11.44
N ASN A 49 -13.93 7.59 -11.90
CA ASN A 49 -14.50 6.43 -11.20
C ASN A 49 -13.78 6.10 -9.88
N TYR A 50 -12.63 6.71 -9.62
CA TYR A 50 -11.82 6.42 -8.44
C TYR A 50 -11.74 7.61 -7.50
N PHE A 51 -12.04 7.38 -6.23
CA PHE A 51 -11.63 8.23 -5.13
C PHE A 51 -10.34 7.67 -4.55
N ILE A 52 -9.24 8.42 -4.67
CA ILE A 52 -7.92 7.98 -4.29
C ILE A 52 -7.58 8.58 -2.94
N VAL A 53 -7.13 7.76 -2.01
CA VAL A 53 -6.73 8.15 -0.66
C VAL A 53 -5.29 7.72 -0.43
N ALA A 54 -4.41 8.69 -0.20
CA ALA A 54 -2.99 8.47 0.07
C ALA A 54 -2.65 8.88 1.50
N PRO A 55 -2.70 7.96 2.47
CA PRO A 55 -2.20 8.22 3.81
C PRO A 55 -0.67 8.35 3.78
N GLU A 56 -0.11 9.15 4.69
CA GLU A 56 1.33 9.35 4.82
C GLU A 56 1.89 8.59 6.02
N GLY A 57 3.03 7.95 5.81
CA GLY A 57 3.78 7.29 6.88
C GLY A 57 4.11 8.25 8.02
N MET A 58 4.12 7.75 9.25
CA MET A 58 4.14 8.58 10.45
C MET A 58 5.47 9.29 10.71
N HIS A 59 6.57 8.82 10.12
CA HIS A 59 7.92 9.35 10.34
C HIS A 59 8.37 10.17 9.14
N ARG A 60 8.42 11.50 9.29
CA ARG A 60 9.01 12.38 8.28
C ARG A 60 10.45 12.67 8.64
N PHE A 61 11.33 12.62 7.64
CA PHE A 61 12.75 12.86 7.81
C PHE A 61 13.35 13.51 6.56
N TYR A 62 14.47 14.18 6.74
CA TYR A 62 15.23 14.69 5.61
C TYR A 62 15.97 13.55 4.91
N LEU A 63 15.82 13.44 3.58
CA LEU A 63 16.46 12.38 2.79
C LEU A 63 17.99 12.47 2.79
N LYS A 64 18.52 13.69 2.96
CA LYS A 64 19.96 13.95 3.05
C LYS A 64 20.21 14.99 4.14
N GLY A 65 21.04 14.65 5.12
CA GLY A 65 21.42 15.54 6.21
C GLY A 65 20.24 16.04 7.05
N SER A 66 20.22 17.34 7.38
CA SER A 66 19.25 17.99 8.26
C SER A 66 18.36 19.02 7.56
N ASN A 67 18.41 19.10 6.24
CA ASN A 67 17.62 20.04 5.42
C ASN A 67 17.33 19.47 4.03
N GLY A 68 16.58 20.22 3.20
CA GLY A 68 16.27 19.85 1.83
C GLY A 68 15.04 18.96 1.69
N ARG A 69 15.09 17.97 0.80
CA ARG A 69 13.95 17.11 0.49
C ARG A 69 13.59 16.23 1.69
N VAL A 70 12.30 16.21 2.00
CA VAL A 70 11.71 15.37 3.05
C VAL A 70 11.08 14.13 2.41
N GLY A 71 11.21 13.00 3.09
CA GLY A 71 10.48 11.77 2.83
C GLY A 71 9.75 11.31 4.07
N ALA A 72 8.95 10.27 3.93
CA ALA A 72 8.25 9.64 5.03
C ALA A 72 8.50 8.12 5.06
N SER A 73 8.32 7.53 6.23
CA SER A 73 8.43 6.09 6.48
C SER A 73 7.27 5.62 7.34
N TRP A 74 6.84 4.39 7.12
CA TRP A 74 5.80 3.74 7.91
C TRP A 74 6.33 3.19 9.23
N MET A 75 7.57 2.75 9.21
CA MET A 75 8.29 2.21 10.37
C MET A 75 9.79 2.23 10.12
N THR A 76 10.56 2.03 11.20
CA THR A 76 11.99 1.71 11.13
C THR A 76 12.24 0.35 11.80
N LYS A 77 13.51 -0.08 11.90
CA LYS A 77 13.85 -1.27 12.68
C LYS A 77 13.79 -1.01 14.19
N GLU A 78 13.94 0.25 14.59
CA GLU A 78 13.91 0.67 15.99
C GLU A 78 12.47 0.83 16.45
N ALA A 79 12.11 0.29 17.61
CA ALA A 79 10.74 0.29 18.14
C ALA A 79 9.67 -0.19 17.13
N ARG A 80 10.06 -1.11 16.26
CA ARG A 80 9.33 -1.56 15.07
C ARG A 80 7.89 -1.95 15.35
N GLU A 81 7.66 -2.70 16.43
CA GLU A 81 6.32 -3.22 16.77
C GLU A 81 5.37 -2.09 17.20
N LEU A 82 5.89 -1.05 17.85
CA LEU A 82 5.13 0.14 18.19
C LEU A 82 4.73 0.91 16.92
N ASP A 83 5.68 1.11 15.99
CA ASP A 83 5.41 1.77 14.72
C ASP A 83 4.35 1.01 13.90
N ILE A 84 4.42 -0.31 13.86
CA ILE A 84 3.45 -1.15 13.16
C ILE A 84 2.06 -1.00 13.79
N SER A 85 1.96 -1.11 15.12
CA SER A 85 0.70 -0.98 15.85
C SER A 85 0.07 0.41 15.64
N ASP A 86 0.84 1.47 15.79
CA ASP A 86 0.36 2.85 15.62
C ASP A 86 -0.05 3.13 14.17
N THR A 87 0.71 2.58 13.20
CA THR A 87 0.35 2.68 11.78
C THR A 87 -0.98 1.98 11.49
N GLN A 88 -1.19 0.77 12.01
CA GLN A 88 -2.45 0.04 11.83
C GLN A 88 -3.62 0.78 12.47
N ASN A 89 -3.45 1.31 13.68
CA ASN A 89 -4.45 2.11 14.36
C ASN A 89 -4.83 3.36 13.56
N TRP A 90 -3.84 4.06 13.06
CA TRP A 90 -4.02 5.24 12.21
C TRP A 90 -4.80 4.92 10.92
N LEU A 91 -4.41 3.89 10.19
CA LEU A 91 -5.07 3.47 8.96
C LEU A 91 -6.51 3.01 9.22
N ASN A 92 -6.76 2.33 10.34
CA ASN A 92 -8.10 1.93 10.75
C ASN A 92 -9.01 3.11 11.06
N HIS A 93 -8.48 4.14 11.73
CA HIS A 93 -9.25 5.37 12.00
C HIS A 93 -9.58 6.10 10.69
N LEU A 94 -8.61 6.21 9.76
CA LEU A 94 -8.84 6.81 8.45
C LEU A 94 -9.91 6.04 7.66
N LYS A 95 -9.82 4.72 7.60
CA LYS A 95 -10.82 3.89 6.92
C LYS A 95 -12.20 4.10 7.53
N LYS A 96 -12.31 4.02 8.85
CA LYS A 96 -13.59 4.22 9.56
C LYS A 96 -14.20 5.59 9.29
N GLU A 97 -13.40 6.63 9.25
CA GLU A 97 -13.86 8.00 8.93
C GLU A 97 -14.44 8.06 7.50
N ILE A 98 -13.75 7.46 6.55
CA ILE A 98 -14.21 7.42 5.16
C ILE A 98 -15.48 6.58 5.01
N ASP A 99 -15.53 5.40 5.59
CA ASP A 99 -16.68 4.49 5.52
C ASP A 99 -17.92 5.08 6.21
N SER A 100 -17.74 5.96 7.19
CA SER A 100 -18.84 6.64 7.85
C SER A 100 -19.49 7.73 7.01
N ASN A 101 -18.79 8.25 6.02
CA ASN A 101 -19.23 9.36 5.18
C ASN A 101 -19.56 8.94 3.75
N TYR A 102 -18.94 7.85 3.23
CA TYR A 102 -19.05 7.46 1.83
C TYR A 102 -19.22 5.95 1.68
N SER A 103 -19.79 5.53 0.56
CA SER A 103 -19.97 4.12 0.20
C SER A 103 -19.47 3.86 -1.21
N PHE A 104 -18.66 2.82 -1.38
CA PHE A 104 -18.06 2.47 -2.66
C PHE A 104 -18.43 1.04 -3.07
N GLN A 105 -18.56 0.80 -4.38
CA GLN A 105 -18.84 -0.54 -4.90
C GLN A 105 -17.69 -1.51 -4.68
N LYS A 106 -16.46 -0.98 -4.68
CA LYS A 106 -15.24 -1.75 -4.40
C LYS A 106 -14.22 -0.93 -3.62
N GLU A 107 -13.62 -1.60 -2.66
CA GLU A 107 -12.47 -1.10 -1.92
C GLU A 107 -11.21 -1.80 -2.43
N ILE A 108 -10.17 -1.02 -2.68
CA ILE A 108 -8.88 -1.48 -3.22
C ILE A 108 -7.77 -0.88 -2.36
N VAL A 109 -6.79 -1.68 -1.99
CA VAL A 109 -5.54 -1.20 -1.40
C VAL A 109 -4.36 -1.51 -2.33
N LEU A 110 -3.54 -0.51 -2.60
CA LEU A 110 -2.26 -0.64 -3.28
C LEU A 110 -1.15 -0.21 -2.35
N GLY A 111 -0.19 -1.09 -2.10
CA GLY A 111 1.02 -0.75 -1.36
C GLY A 111 2.26 -0.89 -2.23
N PHE A 112 3.06 0.17 -2.31
CA PHE A 112 4.31 0.21 -3.06
C PHE A 112 5.52 0.08 -2.13
N SER A 113 6.42 -0.87 -2.40
CA SER A 113 7.67 -1.05 -1.66
C SER A 113 7.39 -1.22 -0.15
N GLN A 114 7.92 -0.37 0.74
CA GLN A 114 7.59 -0.41 2.17
C GLN A 114 6.08 -0.30 2.43
N GLY A 115 5.35 0.48 1.63
CA GLY A 115 3.89 0.56 1.68
C GLY A 115 3.20 -0.77 1.35
N GLY A 116 3.80 -1.64 0.54
CA GLY A 116 3.32 -2.98 0.27
C GLY A 116 3.33 -3.88 1.51
N ALA A 117 4.43 -3.84 2.28
CA ALA A 117 4.50 -4.55 3.55
C ALA A 117 3.51 -3.98 4.59
N THR A 118 3.27 -2.66 4.56
CA THR A 118 2.26 -2.00 5.40
C THR A 118 0.84 -2.41 4.99
N ALA A 119 0.54 -2.44 3.69
CA ALA A 119 -0.74 -2.92 3.17
C ALA A 119 -1.00 -4.38 3.54
N ALA A 120 0.03 -5.25 3.43
CA ALA A 120 -0.07 -6.65 3.82
C ALA A 120 -0.48 -6.81 5.30
N ARG A 121 0.15 -6.04 6.21
CA ARG A 121 -0.24 -6.04 7.62
C ARG A 121 -1.66 -5.51 7.83
N TRP A 122 -1.99 -4.42 7.16
CA TRP A 122 -3.30 -3.80 7.31
C TRP A 122 -4.44 -4.71 6.85
N THR A 123 -4.24 -5.47 5.79
CA THR A 123 -5.25 -6.41 5.26
C THR A 123 -5.42 -7.68 6.10
N THR A 124 -4.52 -7.98 7.05
CA THR A 124 -4.73 -9.08 8.01
C THR A 124 -5.79 -8.75 9.07
N ILE A 125 -6.01 -7.47 9.33
CA ILE A 125 -6.94 -6.98 10.36
C ILE A 125 -8.17 -6.27 9.77
N ASN A 126 -8.15 -5.99 8.45
CA ASN A 126 -9.26 -5.38 7.72
C ASN A 126 -9.60 -6.21 6.49
N SER A 127 -10.89 -6.48 6.29
CA SER A 127 -11.35 -7.16 5.09
C SER A 127 -11.40 -6.18 3.91
N ILE A 128 -10.25 -5.96 3.25
CA ILE A 128 -10.19 -5.23 1.99
C ILE A 128 -10.07 -6.27 0.87
N PRO A 129 -11.12 -6.46 0.04
CA PRO A 129 -11.19 -7.59 -0.88
C PRO A 129 -10.27 -7.49 -2.10
N ASN A 130 -9.77 -6.30 -2.44
CA ASN A 130 -8.91 -6.11 -3.60
C ASN A 130 -7.55 -5.57 -3.15
N GLN A 131 -6.52 -6.38 -3.32
CA GLN A 131 -5.18 -6.14 -2.79
C GLN A 131 -4.16 -6.11 -3.92
N ILE A 132 -3.37 -5.05 -3.99
CA ILE A 132 -2.29 -4.88 -4.96
C ILE A 132 -1.00 -4.61 -4.18
N TYR A 133 -0.07 -5.55 -4.20
CA TYR A 133 1.25 -5.37 -3.62
C TYR A 133 2.25 -5.16 -4.74
N TRP A 134 3.01 -4.08 -4.63
CA TRP A 134 3.85 -3.62 -5.72
C TRP A 134 5.30 -3.50 -5.28
N ALA A 135 6.18 -4.28 -5.90
CA ALA A 135 7.63 -4.23 -5.70
C ALA A 135 8.03 -4.25 -4.21
N ASN A 136 7.42 -5.13 -3.41
CA ASN A 136 7.68 -5.23 -1.99
C ASN A 136 8.15 -6.63 -1.57
N VAL A 137 8.91 -6.64 -0.50
CA VAL A 137 9.20 -7.87 0.26
C VAL A 137 8.05 -8.12 1.23
N PHE A 138 7.59 -9.38 1.29
CA PHE A 138 6.54 -9.76 2.23
C PHE A 138 7.04 -9.63 3.68
N PRO A 139 6.25 -9.05 4.59
CA PRO A 139 6.68 -8.87 5.98
C PRO A 139 6.78 -10.21 6.70
N THR A 140 7.87 -10.40 7.44
CA THR A 140 8.20 -11.66 8.13
C THR A 140 7.47 -11.85 9.46
N ASP A 141 6.81 -10.82 9.96
CA ASP A 141 6.08 -10.78 11.22
C ASP A 141 4.62 -11.23 11.12
N ILE A 142 4.14 -11.50 9.91
CA ILE A 142 2.80 -12.06 9.68
C ILE A 142 2.89 -13.42 9.00
N ASP A 143 2.00 -14.33 9.38
CA ASP A 143 1.88 -15.61 8.69
C ASP A 143 1.34 -15.38 7.27
N PRO A 144 2.05 -15.76 6.22
CA PRO A 144 1.57 -15.64 4.85
C PRO A 144 0.19 -16.29 4.63
N LYS A 145 -0.14 -17.33 5.39
CA LYS A 145 -1.44 -18.00 5.32
C LYS A 145 -2.59 -17.14 5.87
N SER A 146 -2.29 -16.12 6.69
CA SER A 146 -3.31 -15.20 7.20
C SER A 146 -3.91 -14.32 6.10
N ILE A 147 -3.17 -14.11 4.99
CA ILE A 147 -3.63 -13.37 3.80
C ILE A 147 -4.44 -14.28 2.85
N ILE A 148 -4.33 -15.60 3.01
CA ILE A 148 -5.17 -16.53 2.27
C ILE A 148 -6.56 -16.46 2.92
N SER A 149 -7.37 -15.48 2.48
CA SER A 149 -8.71 -15.33 3.01
C SER A 149 -9.52 -16.59 2.76
N LYS A 150 -10.29 -16.98 3.76
CA LYS A 150 -11.31 -18.05 3.63
C LYS A 150 -12.47 -17.63 2.72
N GLU A 151 -12.51 -16.39 2.29
CA GLU A 151 -13.54 -15.84 1.41
C GLU A 151 -13.12 -15.95 -0.05
N ASN A 152 -13.96 -16.59 -0.85
CA ASN A 152 -13.73 -16.88 -2.28
C ASN A 152 -13.67 -15.65 -3.21
N ASN A 153 -13.71 -14.43 -2.67
CA ASN A 153 -13.87 -13.18 -3.44
C ASN A 153 -12.73 -12.17 -3.28
N VAL A 154 -11.54 -12.59 -2.84
CA VAL A 154 -10.40 -11.68 -2.73
C VAL A 154 -9.58 -11.68 -4.02
N ASN A 155 -9.50 -10.53 -4.67
CA ASN A 155 -8.61 -10.32 -5.82
C ASN A 155 -7.24 -9.85 -5.32
N LYS A 156 -6.22 -10.64 -5.54
CA LYS A 156 -4.85 -10.37 -5.09
C LYS A 156 -3.92 -10.26 -6.28
N HIS A 157 -3.18 -9.18 -6.35
CA HIS A 157 -2.21 -8.90 -7.41
C HIS A 157 -0.86 -8.53 -6.81
N PHE A 158 0.20 -9.05 -7.41
CA PHE A 158 1.58 -8.64 -7.14
C PHE A 158 2.23 -8.17 -8.44
N ALA A 159 2.90 -7.03 -8.43
CA ALA A 159 3.58 -6.48 -9.59
C ALA A 159 5.03 -6.11 -9.27
N ILE A 160 5.95 -6.38 -10.23
CA ILE A 160 7.37 -6.05 -10.09
C ILE A 160 8.00 -5.74 -11.46
N GLY A 161 8.92 -4.77 -11.49
CA GLY A 161 9.67 -4.42 -12.69
C GLY A 161 10.84 -5.36 -12.95
N THR A 162 11.13 -5.66 -14.22
CA THR A 162 12.31 -6.50 -14.60
C THR A 162 13.64 -5.83 -14.30
N GLN A 163 13.66 -4.50 -14.16
CA GLN A 163 14.85 -3.68 -13.90
C GLN A 163 14.82 -3.10 -12.48
N ASP A 164 14.05 -3.71 -11.57
CA ASP A 164 13.95 -3.26 -10.19
C ASP A 164 15.29 -3.46 -9.47
N GLU A 165 15.94 -2.36 -9.09
CA GLU A 165 17.29 -2.33 -8.51
C GLU A 165 17.37 -2.90 -7.09
N TYR A 166 16.24 -3.12 -6.43
CA TYR A 166 16.16 -3.70 -5.08
C TYR A 166 16.07 -5.23 -5.09
N PHE A 167 15.94 -5.85 -6.26
CA PHE A 167 15.82 -7.29 -6.42
C PHE A 167 16.79 -7.78 -7.50
N ASN A 168 17.67 -8.69 -7.18
CA ASN A 168 18.40 -9.42 -8.22
C ASN A 168 17.48 -10.44 -8.92
N SER A 169 17.92 -11.05 -9.99
CA SER A 169 17.10 -11.96 -10.81
C SER A 169 16.58 -13.18 -10.04
N GLU A 170 17.36 -13.72 -9.09
CA GLU A 170 16.95 -14.85 -8.25
C GLU A 170 15.89 -14.43 -7.22
N GLU A 171 16.08 -13.27 -6.59
CA GLU A 171 15.12 -12.68 -5.66
C GLU A 171 13.80 -12.33 -6.35
N GLN A 172 13.84 -11.83 -7.60
CA GLN A 172 12.62 -11.56 -8.37
C GLN A 172 11.83 -12.86 -8.63
N LEU A 173 12.50 -13.92 -9.10
CA LEU A 173 11.86 -15.20 -9.36
C LEU A 173 11.29 -15.85 -8.09
N SER A 174 12.04 -15.82 -7.01
CA SER A 174 11.58 -16.36 -5.71
C SER A 174 10.40 -15.58 -5.15
N THR A 175 10.41 -14.25 -5.27
CA THR A 175 9.32 -13.37 -4.84
C THR A 175 8.05 -13.61 -5.66
N LEU A 176 8.17 -13.71 -6.99
CA LEU A 176 7.05 -14.02 -7.88
C LEU A 176 6.42 -15.38 -7.53
N SER A 177 7.26 -16.41 -7.35
CA SER A 177 6.82 -17.74 -6.94
C SER A 177 6.14 -17.72 -5.58
N PHE A 178 6.68 -16.97 -4.63
CA PHE A 178 6.11 -16.82 -3.30
C PHE A 178 4.69 -16.23 -3.36
N TYR A 179 4.50 -15.11 -4.06
CA TYR A 179 3.19 -14.49 -4.19
C TYR A 179 2.20 -15.35 -4.99
N ALA A 180 2.66 -16.04 -6.05
CA ALA A 180 1.83 -16.97 -6.81
C ALA A 180 1.30 -18.13 -5.92
N ASN A 181 2.15 -18.68 -5.03
CA ASN A 181 1.78 -19.72 -4.08
C ASN A 181 0.76 -19.23 -3.02
N LEU A 182 0.70 -17.93 -2.77
CA LEU A 182 -0.32 -17.30 -1.92
C LEU A 182 -1.61 -16.94 -2.69
N GLY A 183 -1.71 -17.33 -3.96
CA GLY A 183 -2.88 -17.09 -4.81
C GLY A 183 -2.96 -15.68 -5.38
N PHE A 184 -1.83 -14.96 -5.45
CA PHE A 184 -1.77 -13.68 -6.15
C PHE A 184 -1.61 -13.90 -7.65
N LYS A 185 -2.28 -13.08 -8.45
CA LYS A 185 -1.93 -12.90 -9.86
C LYS A 185 -0.67 -12.06 -9.94
N THR A 186 0.38 -12.60 -10.56
CA THR A 186 1.68 -11.91 -10.68
C THR A 186 1.78 -11.18 -12.01
N HIS A 187 2.34 -9.98 -11.99
CA HIS A 187 2.54 -9.09 -13.13
C HIS A 187 3.99 -8.66 -13.20
N ILE A 188 4.57 -8.72 -14.40
CA ILE A 188 5.93 -8.30 -14.67
C ILE A 188 5.88 -7.20 -15.73
N PHE A 189 6.55 -6.09 -15.50
CA PHE A 189 6.64 -4.99 -16.45
C PHE A 189 8.11 -4.61 -16.71
N ASN A 190 8.39 -3.98 -17.83
CA ASN A 190 9.75 -3.65 -18.23
C ASN A 190 10.14 -2.25 -17.76
N ASP A 191 10.41 -2.09 -16.47
CA ASP A 191 10.88 -0.84 -15.85
C ASP A 191 11.59 -1.13 -14.53
N SER A 192 12.08 -0.09 -13.85
CA SER A 192 12.76 -0.07 -12.57
C SER A 192 11.79 -0.16 -11.38
N HIS A 193 12.25 0.23 -10.18
CA HIS A 193 11.42 0.29 -8.95
C HIS A 193 10.38 1.43 -8.98
N THR A 194 9.33 1.26 -9.76
CA THR A 194 8.29 2.27 -10.00
C THR A 194 6.90 1.66 -10.15
N ILE A 195 5.88 2.51 -10.18
CA ILE A 195 4.52 2.12 -10.61
C ILE A 195 4.43 2.29 -12.13
N ASP A 196 4.22 1.20 -12.85
CA ASP A 196 3.93 1.21 -14.29
C ASP A 196 2.44 1.43 -14.53
N ASN A 197 2.10 2.50 -15.25
CA ASN A 197 0.72 2.92 -15.46
C ASN A 197 -0.08 1.95 -16.34
N ILE A 198 0.57 1.24 -17.25
CA ILE A 198 -0.11 0.26 -18.12
C ILE A 198 -0.53 -0.94 -17.28
N THR A 199 0.41 -1.55 -16.58
CA THR A 199 0.14 -2.68 -15.67
C THR A 199 -0.87 -2.31 -14.58
N LEU A 200 -0.79 -1.10 -14.02
CA LEU A 200 -1.76 -0.64 -13.03
C LEU A 200 -3.18 -0.60 -13.59
N LYS A 201 -3.37 -0.05 -14.79
CA LYS A 201 -4.69 0.02 -15.46
C LYS A 201 -5.23 -1.37 -15.81
N GLU A 202 -4.38 -2.30 -16.21
CA GLU A 202 -4.76 -3.70 -16.46
C GLU A 202 -5.25 -4.38 -15.18
N ILE A 203 -4.52 -4.25 -14.08
CA ILE A 203 -4.91 -4.79 -12.76
C ILE A 203 -6.23 -4.20 -12.30
N LEU A 204 -6.37 -2.88 -12.33
CA LEU A 204 -7.61 -2.20 -11.92
C LEU A 204 -8.79 -2.58 -12.81
N THR A 205 -8.57 -2.80 -14.10
CA THR A 205 -9.59 -3.29 -15.03
C THR A 205 -10.03 -4.72 -14.67
N ASP A 206 -9.11 -5.61 -14.33
CA ASP A 206 -9.45 -6.98 -13.90
C ASP A 206 -10.27 -6.97 -12.59
N ILE A 207 -9.89 -6.12 -11.65
CA ILE A 207 -10.62 -5.92 -10.39
C ILE A 207 -12.04 -5.39 -10.64
N THR A 208 -12.22 -4.44 -11.55
CA THR A 208 -13.49 -3.70 -11.71
C THR A 208 -14.46 -4.35 -12.68
N LYS A 209 -14.03 -5.27 -13.54
CA LYS A 209 -14.91 -6.01 -14.47
C LYS A 209 -15.75 -7.11 -13.81
N LYS A 210 -15.39 -7.53 -12.62
CA LYS A 210 -16.10 -8.54 -11.82
C LYS A 210 -17.02 -7.88 -10.81
#